data_132af280450546edb2b405a24c9f4e4a
#
_entry.id   132af280450546edb2b405a24c9f4e4a
#
_cell.length_a   1.000
_cell.length_b   1.000
_cell.length_c   1.000
_cell.angle_alpha   90.00
_cell.angle_beta   90.00
_cell.angle_gamma   90.00
#
_symmetry.space_group_name_H-M   'P 1'
#
loop_
_entity.id
_entity.type
_entity.pdbx_description
1 polymer ?
#
loop_
_entity_poly.entity_id
_entity_poly.type
_entity_poly.pdbx_seq_one_letter_code
_entity_poly.pdbx_strand_id
1 'polypeptide(L)'
;SDPVRPAWPIPTPDVDYVPISPLNTDGLIVFNPLHSTERSSYVQDLIRGGHPVLFIGSGEAGLTLSADNAGGIFEAVRHLVDHGHRQIAFLAGSPDDMDGDTGERLKAYQHSLAHHGLVADSRIVAFGRHVYDGGYTAIREIMKSGAAFSAIVSSNDEMALGAMQALKEEGLSIPRDIAIIGFDNRLEGAANEPALSSIHIPLFEMGHKAVDLTLRYINGEVKSAETFTVETRLVVRESCGCGENKKIFHRGAVENQPLKIVQEDQRDKLVLTISSLILNQSQNLKHEGCLHYCQRLVDSFFFSIEQNDRAAFQMALQEALTLTNNGDDEANIWQDAISLMWNEFTGTLETGPKLTLVYDILDNARRMINAQMKRQHYQYVAKQRWISSRLSLLTASLINALDEEQIFNTLETDYPTEWLLALEIAELLSEPDHLQALHQRP
;
A
#
# COMPACT_ATOMS: atom_id res chain seq x y z
N SER A 1 6.72 12.75 15.87
CA SER A 1 7.66 11.67 15.49
C SER A 1 6.83 10.43 15.28
N ASP A 2 6.78 9.95 14.04
CA ASP A 2 6.08 8.71 13.73
C ASP A 2 6.67 7.54 14.56
N PRO A 3 5.81 6.64 15.05
CA PRO A 3 6.27 5.47 15.77
C PRO A 3 7.19 4.67 14.87
N VAL A 4 8.35 4.31 15.39
CA VAL A 4 9.37 3.51 14.71
C VAL A 4 8.73 2.24 14.16
N ARG A 5 8.56 2.16 12.84
CA ARG A 5 8.15 0.92 12.19
C ARG A 5 9.27 -0.10 12.39
N PRO A 6 8.97 -1.35 12.73
CA PRO A 6 10.01 -2.35 12.83
C PRO A 6 10.71 -2.47 11.47
N ALA A 7 12.01 -2.24 11.46
CA ALA A 7 12.81 -2.51 10.29
C ALA A 7 12.64 -3.99 9.89
N TRP A 8 12.48 -4.25 8.62
CA TRP A 8 12.60 -5.60 8.09
C TRP A 8 14.03 -5.78 7.56
N PRO A 9 14.74 -6.83 7.91
CA PRO A 9 14.32 -7.91 8.82
C PRO A 9 14.31 -7.47 10.29
N ILE A 10 13.38 -8.06 11.06
CA ILE A 10 13.32 -7.84 12.52
C ILE A 10 14.68 -8.22 13.11
N PRO A 11 15.30 -7.38 13.96
CA PRO A 11 16.53 -7.75 14.64
C PRO A 11 16.36 -9.08 15.36
N THR A 12 17.18 -10.04 15.01
CA THR A 12 17.13 -11.34 15.68
C THR A 12 17.78 -11.19 17.06
N PRO A 13 17.20 -11.81 18.11
CA PRO A 13 17.81 -11.79 19.43
C PRO A 13 19.24 -12.34 19.39
N ASP A 14 20.14 -11.79 20.20
CA ASP A 14 21.53 -12.25 20.30
C ASP A 14 21.65 -13.72 20.74
N VAL A 15 20.57 -14.28 21.29
CA VAL A 15 20.49 -15.69 21.72
C VAL A 15 19.54 -16.42 20.78
N ASP A 16 20.11 -17.05 19.78
CA ASP A 16 19.36 -17.80 18.77
C ASP A 16 19.60 -19.29 18.97
N TYR A 17 18.83 -19.88 19.88
CA TYR A 17 18.86 -21.31 20.08
C TYR A 17 17.62 -21.96 19.44
N VAL A 18 17.74 -22.33 18.18
CA VAL A 18 16.78 -23.21 17.54
C VAL A 18 17.44 -24.57 17.41
N PRO A 19 16.99 -25.61 18.15
CA PRO A 19 17.55 -26.94 18.04
C PRO A 19 17.05 -27.63 16.76
N ILE A 20 17.37 -27.07 15.61
CA ILE A 20 17.09 -27.65 14.31
C ILE A 20 18.22 -28.61 13.97
N SER A 21 17.89 -29.87 13.79
CA SER A 21 18.87 -30.89 13.39
C SER A 21 18.22 -32.00 12.54
N PRO A 22 18.99 -32.73 11.77
CA PRO A 22 18.49 -33.89 11.02
C PRO A 22 17.86 -35.00 11.92
N LEU A 23 18.03 -34.90 13.23
CA LEU A 23 17.45 -35.84 14.21
C LEU A 23 15.99 -35.48 14.58
N ASN A 24 15.56 -34.25 14.34
CA ASN A 24 14.24 -33.74 14.75
C ASN A 24 13.46 -33.06 13.63
N THR A 25 13.99 -33.02 12.43
CA THR A 25 13.31 -32.46 11.24
C THR A 25 13.58 -33.33 10.02
N ASP A 26 12.58 -33.51 9.15
CA ASP A 26 12.72 -34.22 7.87
C ASP A 26 13.20 -33.33 6.74
N GLY A 27 13.03 -32.04 6.88
CA GLY A 27 13.46 -31.01 5.93
C GLY A 27 13.24 -29.61 6.47
N LEU A 28 13.84 -28.61 5.83
CA LEU A 28 13.79 -27.20 6.21
C LEU A 28 13.31 -26.34 5.06
N ILE A 29 12.51 -25.31 5.38
CA ILE A 29 12.21 -24.20 4.49
C ILE A 29 12.86 -22.96 5.11
N VAL A 30 13.80 -22.35 4.39
CA VAL A 30 14.64 -21.26 4.85
C VAL A 30 14.35 -20.00 4.01
N PHE A 31 14.08 -18.89 4.68
CA PHE A 31 13.92 -17.61 3.99
C PHE A 31 15.27 -16.90 3.81
N ASN A 32 15.59 -16.52 2.60
CA ASN A 32 16.76 -15.71 2.29
C ASN A 32 16.42 -14.21 2.36
N PRO A 33 17.42 -13.33 2.65
CA PRO A 33 18.82 -13.67 2.98
C PRO A 33 19.02 -14.15 4.41
N LEU A 34 19.98 -15.06 4.61
CA LEU A 34 20.47 -15.40 5.93
C LEU A 34 21.48 -14.33 6.38
N HIS A 35 21.10 -13.55 7.40
CA HIS A 35 21.90 -12.40 7.85
C HIS A 35 23.12 -12.77 8.71
N SER A 36 23.27 -14.05 9.09
CA SER A 36 24.38 -14.56 9.90
C SER A 36 25.21 -15.55 9.11
N THR A 37 26.53 -15.33 9.10
CA THR A 37 27.49 -16.22 8.46
C THR A 37 27.45 -17.63 9.09
N GLU A 38 27.24 -17.69 10.40
CA GLU A 38 27.14 -18.94 11.16
C GLU A 38 25.89 -19.73 10.73
N ARG A 39 24.76 -19.04 10.57
CA ARG A 39 23.50 -19.67 10.09
C ARG A 39 23.65 -20.18 8.67
N SER A 40 24.20 -19.35 7.76
CA SER A 40 24.44 -19.76 6.39
C SER A 40 25.37 -20.99 6.36
N SER A 41 26.48 -20.98 7.11
CA SER A 41 27.40 -22.12 7.23
C SER A 41 26.70 -23.35 7.77
N TYR A 42 25.89 -23.21 8.82
CA TYR A 42 25.14 -24.34 9.39
C TYR A 42 24.14 -24.95 8.39
N VAL A 43 23.38 -24.13 7.68
CA VAL A 43 22.43 -24.59 6.67
C VAL A 43 23.17 -25.30 5.51
N GLN A 44 24.33 -24.77 5.08
CA GLN A 44 25.16 -25.41 4.07
C GLN A 44 25.74 -26.75 4.55
N ASP A 45 26.06 -26.90 5.85
CA ASP A 45 26.48 -28.18 6.44
C ASP A 45 25.34 -29.20 6.42
N LEU A 46 24.10 -28.76 6.72
CA LEU A 46 22.92 -29.62 6.61
C LEU A 46 22.72 -30.13 5.17
N ILE A 47 22.84 -29.26 4.17
CA ILE A 47 22.73 -29.62 2.75
C ILE A 47 23.84 -30.63 2.36
N ARG A 48 25.06 -30.37 2.78
CA ARG A 48 26.20 -31.28 2.54
C ARG A 48 26.01 -32.65 3.21
N GLY A 49 25.36 -32.68 4.37
CA GLY A 49 24.94 -33.89 5.05
C GLY A 49 23.75 -34.61 4.41
N GLY A 50 23.19 -34.07 3.34
CA GLY A 50 22.05 -34.68 2.63
C GLY A 50 20.70 -34.34 3.25
N HIS A 51 20.63 -33.39 4.21
CA HIS A 51 19.36 -32.97 4.78
C HIS A 51 18.60 -32.08 3.77
N PRO A 52 17.31 -32.35 3.49
CA PRO A 52 16.53 -31.57 2.55
C PRO A 52 16.35 -30.12 3.03
N VAL A 53 16.81 -29.14 2.24
CA VAL A 53 16.64 -27.71 2.50
C VAL A 53 16.10 -27.03 1.25
N LEU A 54 15.02 -26.29 1.38
CA LEU A 54 14.48 -25.42 0.36
C LEU A 54 14.65 -23.96 0.79
N PHE A 55 15.23 -23.13 -0.09
CA PHE A 55 15.31 -21.69 0.11
C PHE A 55 14.13 -20.98 -0.56
N ILE A 56 13.53 -20.03 0.15
CA ILE A 56 12.62 -19.04 -0.42
C ILE A 56 13.40 -17.74 -0.61
N GLY A 57 13.49 -17.27 -1.86
CA GLY A 57 14.33 -16.14 -2.26
C GLY A 57 15.65 -16.59 -2.87
N SER A 58 16.25 -15.70 -3.67
CA SER A 58 17.49 -15.98 -4.42
C SER A 58 18.73 -15.81 -3.56
N GLY A 59 19.89 -16.32 -4.03
CA GLY A 59 21.21 -16.02 -3.46
C GLY A 59 21.96 -17.18 -2.81
N GLU A 60 21.31 -18.25 -2.41
CA GLU A 60 21.96 -19.42 -1.79
C GLU A 60 21.98 -20.63 -2.74
N ALA A 61 23.05 -21.43 -2.61
CA ALA A 61 23.17 -22.66 -3.38
C ALA A 61 22.31 -23.78 -2.76
N GLY A 62 21.31 -24.26 -3.49
CA GLY A 62 20.39 -25.29 -3.03
C GLY A 62 19.09 -25.30 -3.83
N LEU A 63 18.14 -26.14 -3.40
CA LEU A 63 16.78 -26.11 -3.94
C LEU A 63 16.16 -24.75 -3.60
N THR A 64 15.76 -24.00 -4.63
CA THR A 64 15.31 -22.62 -4.46
C THR A 64 13.92 -22.41 -5.05
N LEU A 65 13.09 -21.65 -4.35
CA LEU A 65 11.82 -21.12 -4.82
C LEU A 65 11.86 -19.59 -4.70
N SER A 66 11.78 -18.88 -5.81
CA SER A 66 11.80 -17.41 -5.83
C SER A 66 10.57 -16.84 -6.54
N ALA A 67 10.30 -15.55 -6.31
CA ALA A 67 9.39 -14.79 -7.15
C ALA A 67 10.05 -14.54 -8.52
N ASP A 68 9.26 -14.38 -9.57
CA ASP A 68 9.75 -13.91 -10.86
C ASP A 68 10.12 -12.41 -10.76
N ASN A 69 11.28 -12.15 -10.18
CA ASN A 69 11.84 -10.81 -10.03
C ASN A 69 12.03 -10.13 -11.39
N ALA A 70 12.50 -10.88 -12.38
CA ALA A 70 12.82 -10.37 -13.70
C ALA A 70 11.54 -9.95 -14.46
N GLY A 71 10.53 -10.81 -14.49
CA GLY A 71 9.25 -10.53 -15.12
C GLY A 71 8.53 -9.38 -14.47
N GLY A 72 8.49 -9.34 -13.13
CA GLY A 72 7.84 -8.27 -12.39
C GLY A 72 8.47 -6.89 -12.65
N ILE A 73 9.79 -6.78 -12.56
CA ILE A 73 10.50 -5.52 -12.86
C ILE A 73 10.35 -5.12 -14.33
N PHE A 74 10.42 -6.09 -15.24
CA PHE A 74 10.20 -5.83 -16.67
C PHE A 74 8.79 -5.25 -16.90
N GLU A 75 7.76 -5.81 -16.27
CA GLU A 75 6.40 -5.33 -16.38
C GLU A 75 6.23 -3.92 -15.81
N ALA A 76 6.85 -3.60 -14.66
CA ALA A 76 6.83 -2.26 -14.08
C ALA A 76 7.48 -1.23 -14.99
N VAL A 77 8.68 -1.50 -15.51
CA VAL A 77 9.39 -0.60 -16.43
C VAL A 77 8.61 -0.42 -17.73
N ARG A 78 8.14 -1.52 -18.36
CA ARG A 78 7.31 -1.46 -19.57
C ARG A 78 6.10 -0.56 -19.36
N HIS A 79 5.37 -0.73 -18.26
CA HIS A 79 4.19 0.05 -17.93
C HIS A 79 4.52 1.56 -17.87
N LEU A 80 5.60 1.95 -17.22
CA LEU A 80 6.04 3.35 -17.16
C LEU A 80 6.48 3.88 -18.54
N VAL A 81 7.18 3.06 -19.34
CA VAL A 81 7.56 3.41 -20.72
C VAL A 81 6.32 3.62 -21.60
N ASP A 82 5.30 2.78 -21.47
CA ASP A 82 4.02 2.92 -22.19
C ASP A 82 3.27 4.20 -21.80
N HIS A 83 3.48 4.71 -20.57
CA HIS A 83 2.99 6.02 -20.09
C HIS A 83 3.85 7.20 -20.54
N GLY A 84 4.92 6.95 -21.29
CA GLY A 84 5.79 7.99 -21.86
C GLY A 84 7.00 8.35 -21.00
N HIS A 85 7.24 7.69 -19.88
CA HIS A 85 8.42 7.92 -19.07
C HIS A 85 9.67 7.37 -19.79
N ARG A 86 10.76 8.14 -19.75
CA ARG A 86 12.04 7.78 -20.39
C ARG A 86 13.22 7.86 -19.42
N GLN A 87 13.07 8.57 -18.33
CA GLN A 87 14.03 8.70 -17.24
C GLN A 87 13.36 8.12 -16.00
N ILE A 88 13.65 6.85 -15.73
CA ILE A 88 13.02 6.05 -14.67
C ILE A 88 14.09 5.79 -13.62
N ALA A 89 13.90 6.27 -12.40
CA ALA A 89 14.80 6.00 -11.27
C ALA A 89 14.54 4.60 -10.69
N PHE A 90 15.56 4.04 -10.02
CA PHE A 90 15.44 2.75 -9.35
C PHE A 90 15.88 2.84 -7.88
N LEU A 91 15.01 2.41 -6.98
CA LEU A 91 15.32 2.21 -5.59
C LEU A 91 15.66 0.73 -5.36
N ALA A 92 16.94 0.44 -5.26
CA ALA A 92 17.47 -0.91 -5.01
C ALA A 92 17.38 -1.28 -3.53
N GLY A 93 17.36 -2.56 -3.23
CA GLY A 93 17.33 -3.08 -1.88
C GLY A 93 18.63 -2.87 -1.11
N SER A 94 19.25 -3.95 -0.63
CA SER A 94 20.52 -3.87 0.11
C SER A 94 21.71 -4.06 -0.83
N PRO A 95 22.77 -3.22 -0.72
CA PRO A 95 24.02 -3.46 -1.46
C PRO A 95 24.73 -4.76 -1.03
N ASP A 96 24.37 -5.31 0.12
CA ASP A 96 24.92 -6.56 0.64
C ASP A 96 24.22 -7.81 0.06
N ASP A 97 23.15 -7.62 -0.75
CA ASP A 97 22.33 -8.68 -1.36
C ASP A 97 22.39 -8.65 -2.90
N MET A 98 23.58 -8.48 -3.45
CA MET A 98 23.76 -8.37 -4.91
C MET A 98 23.71 -9.72 -5.64
N ASP A 99 23.86 -10.82 -4.93
CA ASP A 99 23.69 -12.18 -5.46
C ASP A 99 22.27 -12.73 -5.26
N GLY A 100 21.43 -12.01 -4.48
CA GLY A 100 20.04 -12.34 -4.20
C GLY A 100 19.04 -11.47 -4.96
N ASP A 101 17.85 -11.29 -4.36
CA ASP A 101 16.71 -10.57 -4.97
C ASP A 101 17.05 -9.13 -5.36
N THR A 102 17.88 -8.43 -4.56
CA THR A 102 18.32 -7.06 -4.88
C THR A 102 19.07 -7.02 -6.20
N GLY A 103 20.05 -7.91 -6.38
CA GLY A 103 20.84 -7.96 -7.60
C GLY A 103 20.03 -8.42 -8.81
N GLU A 104 19.12 -9.38 -8.64
CA GLU A 104 18.23 -9.81 -9.72
C GLU A 104 17.32 -8.68 -10.18
N ARG A 105 16.67 -7.96 -9.27
CA ARG A 105 15.78 -6.82 -9.58
C ARG A 105 16.55 -5.68 -10.25
N LEU A 106 17.77 -5.36 -9.78
CA LEU A 106 18.61 -4.33 -10.41
C LEU A 106 19.05 -4.71 -11.83
N LYS A 107 19.48 -5.97 -12.05
CA LYS A 107 19.80 -6.48 -13.39
C LYS A 107 18.58 -6.45 -14.30
N ALA A 108 17.42 -6.86 -13.79
CA ALA A 108 16.17 -6.84 -14.54
C ALA A 108 15.77 -5.42 -14.94
N TYR A 109 15.93 -4.43 -14.05
CA TYR A 109 15.70 -3.02 -14.37
C TYR A 109 16.62 -2.55 -15.51
N GLN A 110 17.93 -2.81 -15.41
CA GLN A 110 18.89 -2.42 -16.43
C GLN A 110 18.58 -3.07 -17.79
N HIS A 111 18.26 -4.37 -17.79
CA HIS A 111 17.86 -5.09 -19.01
C HIS A 111 16.56 -4.54 -19.59
N SER A 112 15.59 -4.20 -18.75
CA SER A 112 14.31 -3.64 -19.20
C SER A 112 14.49 -2.28 -19.86
N LEU A 113 15.32 -1.40 -19.28
CA LEU A 113 15.66 -0.12 -19.91
C LEU A 113 16.32 -0.33 -21.27
N ALA A 114 17.32 -1.21 -21.35
CA ALA A 114 18.02 -1.52 -22.61
C ALA A 114 17.06 -2.08 -23.67
N HIS A 115 16.14 -2.97 -23.29
CA HIS A 115 15.10 -3.52 -24.17
C HIS A 115 14.23 -2.43 -24.81
N HIS A 116 13.94 -1.37 -24.05
CA HIS A 116 13.16 -0.22 -24.52
C HIS A 116 14.01 0.89 -25.14
N GLY A 117 15.30 0.64 -25.41
CA GLY A 117 16.21 1.62 -25.98
C GLY A 117 16.59 2.79 -25.07
N LEU A 118 16.40 2.61 -23.75
CA LEU A 118 16.75 3.60 -22.73
C LEU A 118 18.12 3.29 -22.13
N VAL A 119 18.81 4.34 -21.69
CA VAL A 119 20.12 4.22 -21.04
C VAL A 119 19.95 4.31 -19.53
N ALA A 120 20.52 3.34 -18.82
CA ALA A 120 20.58 3.38 -17.38
C ALA A 120 21.54 4.50 -16.91
N ASP A 121 21.07 5.39 -16.03
CA ASP A 121 21.87 6.43 -15.42
C ASP A 121 22.11 6.06 -13.93
N SER A 122 23.36 5.82 -13.58
CA SER A 122 23.72 5.43 -12.21
C SER A 122 23.41 6.51 -11.17
N ARG A 123 23.24 7.77 -11.57
CA ARG A 123 22.89 8.88 -10.68
C ARG A 123 21.44 8.82 -10.17
N ILE A 124 20.56 8.05 -10.84
CA ILE A 124 19.18 7.84 -10.46
C ILE A 124 18.91 6.41 -9.96
N VAL A 125 19.98 5.73 -9.50
CA VAL A 125 19.91 4.44 -8.81
C VAL A 125 20.46 4.63 -7.40
N ALA A 126 19.68 4.29 -6.38
CA ALA A 126 20.11 4.38 -4.98
C ALA A 126 19.63 3.17 -4.18
N PHE A 127 20.32 2.88 -3.08
CA PHE A 127 20.03 1.72 -2.22
C PHE A 127 19.31 2.15 -0.94
N GLY A 128 18.16 1.54 -0.64
CA GLY A 128 17.34 1.85 0.51
C GLY A 128 17.18 0.70 1.51
N ARG A 129 17.93 -0.40 1.38
CA ARG A 129 18.01 -1.52 2.33
C ARG A 129 16.66 -2.15 2.70
N HIS A 130 15.69 -2.08 1.79
CA HIS A 130 14.34 -2.63 1.94
C HIS A 130 13.49 -2.01 3.08
N VAL A 131 13.90 -0.87 3.64
CA VAL A 131 13.20 -0.21 4.75
C VAL A 131 12.66 1.15 4.34
N TYR A 132 11.62 1.62 5.04
CA TYR A 132 10.95 2.90 4.78
C TYR A 132 11.93 4.09 4.80
N ASP A 133 12.72 4.23 5.89
CA ASP A 133 13.69 5.32 6.05
C ASP A 133 14.81 5.26 5.00
N GLY A 134 15.14 4.06 4.55
CA GLY A 134 16.08 3.85 3.47
C GLY A 134 15.53 4.35 2.14
N GLY A 135 14.27 4.07 1.81
CA GLY A 135 13.60 4.60 0.63
C GLY A 135 13.47 6.13 0.66
N TYR A 136 13.13 6.69 1.83
CA TYR A 136 13.09 8.13 2.07
C TYR A 136 14.46 8.78 1.81
N THR A 137 15.54 8.20 2.32
CA THR A 137 16.89 8.73 2.16
C THR A 137 17.38 8.57 0.71
N ALA A 138 17.18 7.38 0.12
CA ALA A 138 17.64 7.06 -1.23
C ALA A 138 17.05 8.00 -2.29
N ILE A 139 15.73 8.33 -2.21
CA ILE A 139 15.15 9.28 -3.18
C ILE A 139 15.71 10.70 -3.00
N ARG A 140 16.00 11.11 -1.77
CA ARG A 140 16.64 12.42 -1.53
C ARG A 140 18.08 12.48 -2.07
N GLU A 141 18.81 11.38 -2.05
CA GLU A 141 20.14 11.27 -2.69
C GLU A 141 20.00 11.41 -4.21
N ILE A 142 19.05 10.73 -4.83
CA ILE A 142 18.78 10.85 -6.27
C ILE A 142 18.44 12.32 -6.62
N MET A 143 17.56 12.98 -5.87
CA MET A 143 17.19 14.38 -6.12
C MET A 143 18.41 15.31 -5.99
N LYS A 144 19.29 15.09 -5.00
CA LYS A 144 20.52 15.87 -4.82
C LYS A 144 21.53 15.70 -5.96
N SER A 145 21.49 14.58 -6.68
CA SER A 145 22.37 14.36 -7.84
C SER A 145 22.11 15.33 -8.99
N GLY A 146 20.93 15.97 -9.01
CA GLY A 146 20.48 16.86 -10.07
C GLY A 146 20.14 16.12 -11.38
N ALA A 147 20.17 14.79 -11.41
CA ALA A 147 19.75 14.03 -12.58
C ALA A 147 18.23 14.03 -12.69
N ALA A 148 17.73 14.28 -13.90
CA ALA A 148 16.30 14.30 -14.14
C ALA A 148 15.71 12.88 -14.14
N PHE A 149 14.54 12.73 -13.54
CA PHE A 149 13.71 11.54 -13.63
C PHE A 149 12.23 11.93 -13.54
N SER A 150 11.37 11.12 -14.09
CA SER A 150 9.91 11.36 -14.09
C SER A 150 9.13 10.17 -13.55
N ALA A 151 9.80 9.06 -13.27
CA ALA A 151 9.20 7.88 -12.67
C ALA A 151 10.21 7.13 -11.81
N ILE A 152 9.70 6.29 -10.93
CA ILE A 152 10.47 5.46 -10.01
C ILE A 152 9.94 4.03 -10.07
N VAL A 153 10.84 3.05 -10.17
CA VAL A 153 10.58 1.66 -9.80
C VAL A 153 11.32 1.39 -8.49
N SER A 154 10.58 0.96 -7.49
CA SER A 154 11.15 0.57 -6.19
C SER A 154 11.19 -0.95 -6.08
N SER A 155 12.29 -1.48 -5.60
CA SER A 155 12.44 -2.93 -5.44
C SER A 155 11.61 -3.50 -4.28
N ASN A 156 10.95 -2.67 -3.45
CA ASN A 156 9.85 -3.08 -2.58
C ASN A 156 8.91 -1.92 -2.23
N ASP A 157 7.74 -2.23 -1.67
CA ASP A 157 6.72 -1.25 -1.30
C ASP A 157 7.13 -0.39 -0.10
N GLU A 158 7.89 -0.94 0.83
CA GLU A 158 8.35 -0.22 2.02
C GLU A 158 9.20 1.00 1.65
N MET A 159 10.18 0.81 0.76
CA MET A 159 10.99 1.91 0.22
C MET A 159 10.16 2.84 -0.66
N ALA A 160 9.22 2.31 -1.46
CA ALA A 160 8.32 3.13 -2.27
C ALA A 160 7.54 4.12 -1.39
N LEU A 161 6.98 3.67 -0.27
CA LEU A 161 6.24 4.51 0.67
C LEU A 161 7.13 5.59 1.31
N GLY A 162 8.36 5.23 1.68
CA GLY A 162 9.35 6.20 2.17
C GLY A 162 9.70 7.26 1.12
N ALA A 163 9.88 6.85 -0.14
CA ALA A 163 10.13 7.75 -1.25
C ALA A 163 8.93 8.68 -1.52
N MET A 164 7.69 8.16 -1.47
CA MET A 164 6.47 8.96 -1.62
C MET A 164 6.37 10.04 -0.56
N GLN A 165 6.73 9.74 0.67
CA GLN A 165 6.75 10.73 1.76
C GLN A 165 7.78 11.83 1.49
N ALA A 166 9.02 11.47 1.11
CA ALA A 166 10.06 12.45 0.80
C ALA A 166 9.68 13.36 -0.38
N LEU A 167 9.10 12.80 -1.45
CA LEU A 167 8.61 13.57 -2.60
C LEU A 167 7.50 14.56 -2.21
N LYS A 168 6.57 14.13 -1.35
CA LYS A 168 5.49 14.98 -0.83
C LYS A 168 6.04 16.16 -0.02
N GLU A 169 7.05 15.94 0.80
CA GLU A 169 7.72 16.98 1.60
C GLU A 169 8.47 17.99 0.72
N GLU A 170 8.99 17.57 -0.42
CA GLU A 170 9.62 18.46 -1.42
C GLU A 170 8.56 19.13 -2.35
N GLY A 171 7.26 18.96 -2.07
CA GLY A 171 6.16 19.57 -2.82
C GLY A 171 5.86 18.92 -4.18
N LEU A 172 6.41 17.74 -4.45
CA LEU A 172 6.16 16.99 -5.68
C LEU A 172 4.91 16.13 -5.57
N SER A 173 4.07 16.20 -6.58
CA SER A 173 2.82 15.47 -6.66
C SER A 173 2.99 14.10 -7.34
N ILE A 174 2.44 13.06 -6.74
CA ILE A 174 2.39 11.72 -7.32
C ILE A 174 0.95 11.47 -7.78
N PRO A 175 0.71 11.06 -9.01
CA PRO A 175 1.68 10.71 -10.08
C PRO A 175 2.05 11.87 -11.01
N ARG A 176 1.53 13.09 -10.79
CA ARG A 176 1.61 14.20 -11.76
C ARG A 176 3.04 14.58 -12.11
N ASP A 177 3.90 14.75 -11.09
CA ASP A 177 5.28 15.14 -11.28
C ASP A 177 6.18 13.92 -11.37
N ILE A 178 5.94 12.91 -10.52
CA ILE A 178 6.70 11.67 -10.46
C ILE A 178 5.73 10.49 -10.32
N ALA A 179 5.77 9.55 -11.26
CA ALA A 179 5.08 8.27 -11.14
C ALA A 179 5.90 7.28 -10.30
N ILE A 180 5.25 6.36 -9.57
CA ILE A 180 5.97 5.36 -8.79
C ILE A 180 5.28 3.99 -8.84
N ILE A 181 6.09 2.93 -8.96
CA ILE A 181 5.66 1.53 -8.86
C ILE A 181 6.53 0.83 -7.84
N GLY A 182 5.92 0.13 -6.90
CA GLY A 182 6.56 -0.70 -5.89
C GLY A 182 6.65 -2.18 -6.27
N PHE A 183 7.02 -2.99 -5.28
CA PHE A 183 7.09 -4.45 -5.37
C PHE A 183 6.63 -5.03 -4.03
N ASP A 184 5.94 -6.18 -4.00
CA ASP A 184 5.36 -6.98 -2.91
C ASP A 184 3.82 -6.86 -2.81
N ASN A 185 3.23 -5.76 -3.27
CA ASN A 185 1.79 -5.48 -3.17
C ASN A 185 1.27 -5.51 -1.72
N ARG A 186 1.94 -4.78 -0.84
CA ARG A 186 1.55 -4.66 0.57
C ARG A 186 0.27 -3.86 0.76
N LEU A 187 -0.45 -4.16 1.85
CA LEU A 187 -1.70 -3.46 2.21
C LEU A 187 -1.47 -1.98 2.47
N GLU A 188 -0.36 -1.62 3.11
CA GLU A 188 0.02 -0.24 3.40
C GLU A 188 0.16 0.59 2.12
N GLY A 189 0.73 0.00 1.06
CA GLY A 189 0.80 0.63 -0.26
C GLY A 189 -0.57 0.82 -0.90
N ALA A 190 -1.47 -0.16 -0.77
CA ALA A 190 -2.83 -0.06 -1.28
C ALA A 190 -3.68 0.96 -0.51
N ALA A 191 -3.40 1.17 0.79
CA ALA A 191 -4.06 2.12 1.67
C ALA A 191 -3.50 3.54 1.59
N ASN A 192 -2.33 3.73 0.97
CA ASN A 192 -1.68 5.04 0.85
C ASN A 192 -2.43 5.98 -0.11
N GLU A 193 -2.16 7.29 -0.01
CA GLU A 193 -2.72 8.31 -0.90
C GLU A 193 -1.60 9.13 -1.57
N PRO A 194 -1.47 9.02 -2.92
CA PRO A 194 -2.19 8.11 -3.83
C PRO A 194 -1.87 6.63 -3.56
N ALA A 195 -2.82 5.74 -3.92
CA ALA A 195 -2.64 4.30 -3.74
C ALA A 195 -1.50 3.78 -4.63
N LEU A 196 -0.56 3.04 -4.03
CA LEU A 196 0.66 2.56 -4.69
C LEU A 196 0.36 1.43 -5.67
N SER A 197 0.71 1.62 -6.93
CA SER A 197 0.82 0.55 -7.93
C SER A 197 2.02 -0.32 -7.58
N SER A 198 1.88 -1.63 -7.63
CA SER A 198 2.92 -2.53 -7.13
C SER A 198 2.91 -3.88 -7.84
N ILE A 199 4.04 -4.53 -7.92
CA ILE A 199 4.16 -5.91 -8.38
C ILE A 199 3.72 -6.84 -7.25
N HIS A 200 2.73 -7.67 -7.51
CA HIS A 200 2.21 -8.65 -6.57
C HIS A 200 3.04 -9.93 -6.59
N ILE A 201 3.52 -10.32 -5.41
CA ILE A 201 4.06 -11.66 -5.15
C ILE A 201 2.96 -12.49 -4.52
N PRO A 202 2.59 -13.66 -5.08
CA PRO A 202 1.57 -14.52 -4.52
C PRO A 202 2.12 -15.36 -3.34
N LEU A 203 2.37 -14.71 -2.20
CA LEU A 203 3.05 -15.31 -1.04
C LEU A 203 2.35 -16.58 -0.51
N PHE A 204 1.00 -16.63 -0.57
CA PHE A 204 0.26 -17.80 -0.15
C PHE A 204 0.56 -19.00 -1.06
N GLU A 205 0.57 -18.79 -2.37
CA GLU A 205 0.88 -19.83 -3.36
C GLU A 205 2.35 -20.25 -3.26
N MET A 206 3.25 -19.32 -3.01
CA MET A 206 4.67 -19.61 -2.74
C MET A 206 4.82 -20.51 -1.50
N GLY A 207 4.14 -20.20 -0.40
CA GLY A 207 4.17 -21.02 0.81
C GLY A 207 3.68 -22.44 0.54
N HIS A 208 2.56 -22.59 -0.16
CA HIS A 208 2.02 -23.90 -0.54
C HIS A 208 3.00 -24.69 -1.43
N LYS A 209 3.55 -24.01 -2.46
CA LYS A 209 4.53 -24.63 -3.37
C LYS A 209 5.84 -24.98 -2.67
N ALA A 210 6.26 -24.18 -1.68
CA ALA A 210 7.45 -24.49 -0.88
C ALA A 210 7.29 -25.80 -0.11
N VAL A 211 6.14 -26.02 0.52
CA VAL A 211 5.85 -27.27 1.22
C VAL A 211 5.81 -28.46 0.24
N ASP A 212 5.10 -28.32 -0.89
CA ASP A 212 5.05 -29.37 -1.92
C ASP A 212 6.45 -29.75 -2.43
N LEU A 213 7.26 -28.76 -2.80
CA LEU A 213 8.63 -28.97 -3.27
C LEU A 213 9.53 -29.62 -2.20
N THR A 214 9.37 -29.21 -0.94
CA THR A 214 10.13 -29.82 0.17
C THR A 214 9.77 -31.30 0.35
N LEU A 215 8.48 -31.65 0.31
CA LEU A 215 8.03 -33.05 0.38
C LEU A 215 8.54 -33.85 -0.80
N ARG A 216 8.49 -33.31 -2.01
CA ARG A 216 9.01 -33.96 -3.21
C ARG A 216 10.53 -34.12 -3.17
N TYR A 217 11.24 -33.18 -2.53
CA TYR A 217 12.68 -33.29 -2.31
C TYR A 217 13.01 -34.44 -1.31
N ILE A 218 12.27 -34.53 -0.20
CA ILE A 218 12.39 -35.60 0.78
C ILE A 218 12.15 -36.98 0.10
N ASN A 219 11.19 -37.07 -0.82
CA ASN A 219 10.88 -38.28 -1.57
C ASN A 219 11.86 -38.57 -2.73
N GLY A 220 12.85 -37.70 -2.97
CA GLY A 220 13.84 -37.89 -4.05
C GLY A 220 13.33 -37.56 -5.47
N GLU A 221 12.19 -36.91 -5.60
CA GLU A 221 11.57 -36.51 -6.87
C GLU A 221 12.16 -35.22 -7.46
N VAL A 222 12.74 -34.41 -6.60
CA VAL A 222 13.35 -33.10 -6.95
C VAL A 222 14.80 -33.10 -6.49
N LYS A 223 15.69 -32.44 -7.24
CA LYS A 223 17.13 -32.35 -6.92
C LYS A 223 17.46 -31.07 -6.17
N SER A 224 18.52 -31.13 -5.38
CA SER A 224 18.99 -30.02 -4.54
C SER A 224 19.46 -28.77 -5.30
N ALA A 225 19.71 -28.84 -6.60
CA ALA A 225 20.21 -27.72 -7.41
C ALA A 225 19.13 -27.12 -8.33
N GLU A 226 17.86 -27.47 -8.13
CA GLU A 226 16.78 -26.95 -8.99
C GLU A 226 16.27 -25.61 -8.45
N THR A 227 15.94 -24.71 -9.39
CA THR A 227 15.32 -23.43 -9.06
C THR A 227 13.92 -23.37 -9.68
N PHE A 228 12.95 -23.02 -8.85
CA PHE A 228 11.57 -22.82 -9.23
C PHE A 228 11.19 -21.37 -9.05
N THR A 229 10.31 -20.87 -9.91
CA THR A 229 9.78 -19.50 -9.81
C THR A 229 8.27 -19.51 -9.67
N VAL A 230 7.73 -18.45 -9.06
CA VAL A 230 6.31 -18.13 -9.03
C VAL A 230 6.10 -16.83 -9.79
N GLU A 231 5.16 -16.83 -10.72
CA GLU A 231 4.84 -15.66 -11.52
C GLU A 231 4.39 -14.49 -10.66
N THR A 232 4.87 -13.31 -11.02
CA THR A 232 4.45 -12.04 -10.43
C THR A 232 3.59 -11.27 -11.43
N ARG A 233 2.82 -10.29 -10.95
CA ARG A 233 1.97 -9.47 -11.82
C ARG A 233 1.87 -8.04 -11.31
N LEU A 234 1.74 -7.07 -12.21
CA LEU A 234 1.50 -5.68 -11.85
C LEU A 234 0.05 -5.47 -11.39
N VAL A 235 -0.11 -4.88 -10.22
CA VAL A 235 -1.37 -4.35 -9.70
C VAL A 235 -1.37 -2.85 -9.88
N VAL A 236 -2.10 -2.39 -10.89
CA VAL A 236 -2.21 -0.97 -11.25
C VAL A 236 -3.14 -0.27 -10.26
N ARG A 237 -2.68 0.88 -9.72
CA ARG A 237 -3.44 1.79 -8.87
C ARG A 237 -3.22 3.25 -9.33
N GLU A 238 -3.16 4.19 -8.40
CA GLU A 238 -3.12 5.62 -8.72
C GLU A 238 -1.69 6.13 -8.98
N SER A 239 -0.70 5.62 -8.27
CA SER A 239 0.66 6.17 -8.24
C SER A 239 1.44 6.08 -9.54
N CYS A 240 1.00 5.26 -10.50
CA CYS A 240 1.58 5.18 -11.85
C CYS A 240 0.91 6.10 -12.89
N GLY A 241 -0.15 6.82 -12.50
CA GLY A 241 -0.90 7.72 -13.39
C GLY A 241 -2.10 7.09 -14.09
N CYS A 242 -2.40 5.81 -13.90
CA CYS A 242 -3.56 5.15 -14.51
C CYS A 242 -4.90 5.57 -13.88
N GLY A 243 -4.90 6.03 -12.63
CA GLY A 243 -6.09 6.52 -11.92
C GLY A 243 -6.52 7.93 -12.35
N GLU A 244 -5.61 8.73 -12.90
CA GLU A 244 -5.94 10.00 -13.49
C GLU A 244 -6.57 9.76 -14.87
N ASN A 245 -7.90 9.96 -14.98
CA ASN A 245 -8.60 9.93 -16.25
C ASN A 245 -7.87 10.84 -17.26
N LYS A 246 -7.04 10.26 -18.12
CA LYS A 246 -6.58 10.97 -19.32
C LYS A 246 -7.81 11.37 -20.09
N LYS A 247 -8.12 12.67 -20.08
CA LYS A 247 -9.19 13.28 -20.87
C LYS A 247 -8.97 12.94 -22.34
N ILE A 248 -9.63 11.90 -22.82
CA ILE A 248 -9.84 11.72 -24.26
C ILE A 248 -10.91 12.74 -24.63
N PHE A 249 -10.47 13.94 -24.97
CA PHE A 249 -11.34 14.96 -25.55
C PHE A 249 -11.76 14.52 -26.95
N HIS A 250 -12.87 13.82 -27.05
CA HIS A 250 -13.63 13.85 -28.29
C HIS A 250 -14.53 15.12 -28.26
N ARG A 251 -14.03 16.19 -28.87
CA ARG A 251 -14.86 17.32 -29.27
C ARG A 251 -15.87 16.88 -30.33
N GLY A 252 -17.02 16.40 -29.89
CA GLY A 252 -18.22 16.35 -30.69
C GLY A 252 -19.04 17.61 -30.37
N ALA A 253 -19.25 18.49 -31.33
CA ALA A 253 -20.12 19.63 -31.16
C ALA A 253 -21.56 19.12 -30.89
N VAL A 254 -22.08 19.36 -29.69
CA VAL A 254 -23.46 19.13 -29.32
C VAL A 254 -24.17 20.47 -29.29
N GLU A 255 -25.20 20.59 -30.12
CA GLU A 255 -26.06 21.78 -30.16
C GLU A 255 -26.70 22.04 -28.79
N ASN A 256 -26.51 23.27 -28.33
CA ASN A 256 -27.07 23.77 -27.09
C ASN A 256 -28.60 23.96 -27.19
N GLN A 257 -29.36 23.05 -26.61
CA GLN A 257 -30.71 23.38 -26.16
C GLN A 257 -30.68 23.71 -24.66
N PRO A 258 -31.27 24.83 -24.23
CA PRO A 258 -31.29 25.21 -22.82
C PRO A 258 -32.14 24.20 -22.04
N LEU A 259 -31.61 23.73 -20.93
CA LEU A 259 -32.35 23.00 -19.90
C LEU A 259 -33.50 23.92 -19.42
N LYS A 260 -34.73 23.39 -19.28
CA LYS A 260 -35.70 24.00 -18.40
C LYS A 260 -35.08 24.13 -17.04
N ILE A 261 -34.82 25.37 -16.63
CA ILE A 261 -34.12 25.75 -15.38
C ILE A 261 -34.86 25.04 -14.25
N VAL A 262 -34.15 24.13 -13.56
CA VAL A 262 -34.57 23.64 -12.25
C VAL A 262 -34.64 24.87 -11.38
N GLN A 263 -35.83 25.17 -10.84
CA GLN A 263 -36.05 26.40 -10.08
C GLN A 263 -35.07 26.45 -8.90
N GLU A 264 -34.59 27.61 -8.54
CA GLU A 264 -33.62 27.85 -7.45
C GLU A 264 -34.07 27.17 -6.14
N ASP A 265 -35.38 27.17 -5.91
CA ASP A 265 -36.10 26.48 -4.82
C ASP A 265 -35.87 24.94 -4.78
N GLN A 266 -35.63 24.29 -5.94
CA GLN A 266 -35.33 22.85 -5.98
C GLN A 266 -33.86 22.53 -5.68
N ARG A 267 -32.94 23.44 -6.00
CA ARG A 267 -31.52 23.32 -5.63
C ARG A 267 -31.35 23.41 -4.13
N ASP A 268 -31.94 24.43 -3.50
CA ASP A 268 -31.89 24.64 -2.06
C ASP A 268 -32.53 23.47 -1.29
N LYS A 269 -33.66 22.97 -1.74
CA LYS A 269 -34.30 21.79 -1.17
C LYS A 269 -33.42 20.56 -1.27
N LEU A 270 -32.73 20.33 -2.40
CA LEU A 270 -31.82 19.20 -2.58
C LEU A 270 -30.61 19.32 -1.61
N VAL A 271 -30.03 20.51 -1.47
CA VAL A 271 -28.93 20.77 -0.53
C VAL A 271 -29.35 20.46 0.91
N LEU A 272 -30.52 20.94 1.34
CA LEU A 272 -31.02 20.69 2.69
C LEU A 272 -31.32 19.20 2.93
N THR A 273 -31.86 18.53 1.93
CA THR A 273 -32.16 17.09 2.05
C THR A 273 -30.88 16.25 2.13
N ILE A 274 -29.89 16.54 1.29
CA ILE A 274 -28.58 15.85 1.32
C ILE A 274 -27.88 16.15 2.63
N SER A 275 -27.83 17.41 3.09
CA SER A 275 -27.14 17.76 4.32
C SER A 275 -27.78 17.11 5.55
N SER A 276 -29.10 17.02 5.62
CA SER A 276 -29.79 16.31 6.71
C SER A 276 -29.52 14.80 6.72
N LEU A 277 -29.45 14.18 5.54
CA LEU A 277 -29.10 12.77 5.39
C LEU A 277 -27.68 12.48 5.90
N ILE A 278 -26.72 13.28 5.48
CA ILE A 278 -25.30 13.13 5.87
C ILE A 278 -25.12 13.38 7.36
N LEU A 279 -25.72 14.43 7.92
CA LEU A 279 -25.63 14.75 9.35
C LEU A 279 -26.25 13.68 10.25
N ASN A 280 -27.29 12.99 9.79
CA ASN A 280 -27.90 11.89 10.55
C ASN A 280 -27.02 10.62 10.59
N GLN A 281 -26.09 10.47 9.66
CA GLN A 281 -25.22 9.30 9.56
C GLN A 281 -23.79 9.60 10.04
N SER A 282 -23.37 10.87 10.04
CA SER A 282 -22.04 11.29 10.43
C SER A 282 -21.94 11.46 11.95
N GLN A 283 -20.82 11.02 12.54
CA GLN A 283 -20.49 11.22 13.94
C GLN A 283 -19.64 12.49 14.18
N ASN A 284 -18.93 12.96 13.16
CA ASN A 284 -17.89 13.97 13.30
C ASN A 284 -18.11 15.25 12.48
N LEU A 285 -18.99 15.24 11.48
CA LEU A 285 -19.25 16.42 10.65
C LEU A 285 -20.08 17.46 11.38
N LYS A 286 -19.54 18.66 11.52
CA LYS A 286 -20.28 19.83 12.06
C LYS A 286 -21.27 20.35 11.02
N HIS A 287 -22.43 20.84 11.48
CA HIS A 287 -23.54 21.31 10.63
C HIS A 287 -23.11 22.35 9.57
N GLU A 288 -22.34 23.34 9.95
CA GLU A 288 -21.90 24.41 9.03
C GLU A 288 -20.97 23.91 7.92
N GLY A 289 -20.04 23.01 8.26
CA GLY A 289 -19.15 22.39 7.28
C GLY A 289 -19.92 21.49 6.31
N CYS A 290 -20.82 20.65 6.81
CA CYS A 290 -21.62 19.74 6.00
C CYS A 290 -22.47 20.49 4.97
N LEU A 291 -23.17 21.54 5.39
CA LEU A 291 -24.01 22.37 4.51
C LEU A 291 -23.18 22.97 3.35
N HIS A 292 -22.00 23.52 3.64
CA HIS A 292 -21.11 24.10 2.65
C HIS A 292 -20.71 23.07 1.56
N TYR A 293 -20.29 21.88 1.96
CA TYR A 293 -19.89 20.84 1.00
C TYR A 293 -21.07 20.29 0.20
N CYS A 294 -22.25 20.14 0.83
CA CYS A 294 -23.47 19.75 0.13
C CYS A 294 -23.88 20.80 -0.92
N GLN A 295 -23.83 22.08 -0.57
CA GLN A 295 -24.11 23.17 -1.50
C GLN A 295 -23.14 23.16 -2.67
N ARG A 296 -21.85 23.06 -2.38
CA ARG A 296 -20.80 23.00 -3.40
C ARG A 296 -20.92 21.79 -4.32
N LEU A 297 -21.31 20.63 -3.77
CA LEU A 297 -21.57 19.40 -4.54
C LEU A 297 -22.74 19.59 -5.50
N VAL A 298 -23.85 20.15 -5.02
CA VAL A 298 -25.04 20.39 -5.83
C VAL A 298 -24.77 21.45 -6.91
N ASP A 299 -24.16 22.58 -6.57
CA ASP A 299 -23.83 23.64 -7.51
C ASP A 299 -22.87 23.17 -8.61
N SER A 300 -21.84 22.40 -8.24
CA SER A 300 -20.90 21.82 -9.20
C SER A 300 -21.53 20.77 -10.11
N PHE A 301 -22.55 20.06 -9.64
CA PHE A 301 -23.31 19.12 -10.45
C PHE A 301 -24.09 19.86 -11.56
N PHE A 302 -24.84 20.88 -11.20
CA PHE A 302 -25.57 21.71 -12.18
C PHE A 302 -24.62 22.39 -13.17
N PHE A 303 -23.54 22.96 -12.66
CA PHE A 303 -22.51 23.56 -13.50
C PHE A 303 -21.91 22.54 -14.50
N SER A 304 -21.64 21.33 -14.04
CA SER A 304 -21.12 20.25 -14.90
C SER A 304 -22.08 19.87 -16.02
N ILE A 305 -23.38 19.88 -15.75
CA ILE A 305 -24.40 19.60 -16.76
C ILE A 305 -24.53 20.78 -17.76
N GLU A 306 -24.50 22.02 -17.27
CA GLU A 306 -24.62 23.23 -18.09
C GLU A 306 -23.41 23.40 -19.01
N GLN A 307 -22.21 23.22 -18.51
CA GLN A 307 -20.96 23.39 -19.25
C GLN A 307 -20.50 22.15 -20.01
N ASN A 308 -21.20 21.01 -19.86
CA ASN A 308 -20.80 19.70 -20.38
C ASN A 308 -19.36 19.32 -19.92
N ASP A 309 -19.02 19.67 -18.67
CA ASP A 309 -17.72 19.42 -18.03
C ASP A 309 -17.87 18.65 -16.72
N ARG A 310 -17.36 17.42 -16.68
CA ARG A 310 -17.44 16.53 -15.52
C ARG A 310 -16.48 16.93 -14.38
N ALA A 311 -15.46 17.73 -14.68
CA ALA A 311 -14.37 17.99 -13.76
C ALA A 311 -14.82 18.75 -12.49
N ALA A 312 -15.73 19.72 -12.63
CA ALA A 312 -16.20 20.50 -11.51
C ALA A 312 -16.86 19.65 -10.43
N PHE A 313 -17.74 18.73 -10.83
CA PHE A 313 -18.40 17.82 -9.89
C PHE A 313 -17.43 16.80 -9.27
N GLN A 314 -16.51 16.27 -10.08
CA GLN A 314 -15.49 15.36 -9.57
C GLN A 314 -14.62 15.99 -8.49
N MET A 315 -14.19 17.24 -8.70
CA MET A 315 -13.40 18.01 -7.72
C MET A 315 -14.19 18.24 -6.43
N ALA A 316 -15.45 18.67 -6.53
CA ALA A 316 -16.29 18.90 -5.36
C ALA A 316 -16.54 17.61 -4.55
N LEU A 317 -16.77 16.49 -5.24
CA LEU A 317 -16.91 15.20 -4.58
C LEU A 317 -15.61 14.72 -3.94
N GLN A 318 -14.47 14.91 -4.61
CA GLN A 318 -13.17 14.57 -4.03
C GLN A 318 -12.90 15.35 -2.75
N GLU A 319 -13.20 16.66 -2.72
CA GLU A 319 -13.10 17.48 -1.51
C GLU A 319 -14.04 16.96 -0.40
N ALA A 320 -15.27 16.63 -0.74
CA ALA A 320 -16.24 16.08 0.21
C ALA A 320 -15.74 14.72 0.79
N LEU A 321 -15.16 13.86 -0.03
CA LEU A 321 -14.60 12.58 0.40
C LEU A 321 -13.36 12.74 1.29
N THR A 322 -12.57 13.81 1.15
CA THR A 322 -11.42 14.05 2.04
C THR A 322 -11.83 14.36 3.48
N LEU A 323 -13.03 14.88 3.70
CA LEU A 323 -13.54 15.13 5.06
C LEU A 323 -13.76 13.83 5.84
N THR A 324 -14.16 12.77 5.16
CA THR A 324 -14.37 11.47 5.80
C THR A 324 -13.07 10.70 6.00
N ASN A 325 -11.94 11.16 5.43
CA ASN A 325 -10.63 10.53 5.64
C ASN A 325 -9.99 10.84 7.00
N ASN A 326 -10.35 11.97 7.60
CA ASN A 326 -9.72 12.47 8.82
C ASN A 326 -10.54 12.17 10.09
N GLY A 327 -11.60 11.38 9.98
CA GLY A 327 -12.51 11.04 11.07
C GLY A 327 -12.98 9.58 11.02
N ASP A 328 -13.81 9.20 11.98
CA ASP A 328 -14.41 7.86 12.07
C ASP A 328 -15.59 7.68 11.09
N ASP A 329 -15.91 8.71 10.29
CA ASP A 329 -16.98 8.65 9.30
C ASP A 329 -16.55 7.89 8.06
N GLU A 330 -17.38 6.98 7.57
CA GLU A 330 -17.12 6.23 6.35
C GLU A 330 -17.58 6.99 5.11
N ALA A 331 -16.88 6.78 3.99
CA ALA A 331 -17.23 7.41 2.71
C ALA A 331 -18.62 6.99 2.16
N ASN A 332 -19.21 5.90 2.71
CA ASN A 332 -20.55 5.41 2.35
C ASN A 332 -21.66 6.44 2.57
N ILE A 333 -21.50 7.36 3.52
CA ILE A 333 -22.50 8.44 3.79
C ILE A 333 -22.79 9.27 2.54
N TRP A 334 -21.83 9.39 1.61
CA TRP A 334 -22.02 10.09 0.34
C TRP A 334 -22.78 9.28 -0.72
N GLN A 335 -22.94 7.95 -0.55
CA GLN A 335 -23.69 7.13 -1.51
C GLN A 335 -25.16 7.48 -1.52
N ASP A 336 -25.74 7.81 -0.38
CA ASP A 336 -27.14 8.19 -0.27
C ASP A 336 -27.39 9.55 -0.92
N ALA A 337 -26.42 10.49 -0.80
CA ALA A 337 -26.47 11.77 -1.52
C ALA A 337 -26.50 11.56 -3.03
N ILE A 338 -25.62 10.70 -3.57
CA ILE A 338 -25.58 10.37 -5.00
C ILE A 338 -26.85 9.64 -5.45
N SER A 339 -27.38 8.76 -4.60
CA SER A 339 -28.60 8.01 -4.89
C SER A 339 -29.84 8.95 -4.93
N LEU A 340 -29.88 9.94 -4.04
CA LEU A 340 -30.92 10.96 -4.03
C LEU A 340 -30.86 11.84 -5.28
N MET A 341 -29.65 12.29 -5.66
CA MET A 341 -29.43 13.01 -6.93
C MET A 341 -29.85 12.17 -8.14
N TRP A 342 -29.49 10.89 -8.14
CA TRP A 342 -29.92 9.96 -9.20
C TRP A 342 -31.42 9.91 -9.36
N ASN A 343 -32.16 9.70 -8.28
CA ASN A 343 -33.63 9.57 -8.29
C ASN A 343 -34.32 10.86 -8.74
N GLU A 344 -33.82 12.01 -8.29
CA GLU A 344 -34.41 13.32 -8.63
C GLU A 344 -34.25 13.65 -10.12
N PHE A 345 -33.08 13.33 -10.72
CA PHE A 345 -32.77 13.75 -12.07
C PHE A 345 -33.12 12.72 -13.15
N THR A 346 -33.07 11.42 -12.86
CA THR A 346 -33.43 10.40 -13.87
C THR A 346 -34.91 10.29 -14.11
N GLY A 347 -35.76 10.70 -13.16
CA GLY A 347 -37.21 10.75 -13.31
C GLY A 347 -37.75 11.99 -14.07
N THR A 348 -36.91 13.05 -14.20
CA THR A 348 -37.36 14.36 -14.72
C THR A 348 -36.80 14.70 -16.10
N LEU A 349 -35.75 14.03 -16.55
CA LEU A 349 -35.10 14.27 -17.83
C LEU A 349 -35.64 13.35 -18.93
N GLU A 350 -36.04 13.94 -20.05
CA GLU A 350 -36.34 13.19 -21.26
C GLU A 350 -35.08 12.58 -21.88
N THR A 351 -35.22 11.48 -22.63
CA THR A 351 -34.11 10.80 -23.29
C THR A 351 -33.28 11.74 -24.18
N GLY A 352 -31.97 11.85 -23.97
CA GLY A 352 -31.09 12.71 -24.77
C GLY A 352 -29.65 12.76 -24.24
N PRO A 353 -28.75 13.51 -24.92
CA PRO A 353 -27.31 13.59 -24.55
C PRO A 353 -27.05 14.08 -23.12
N LYS A 354 -27.93 14.92 -22.58
CA LYS A 354 -27.81 15.43 -21.20
C LYS A 354 -28.14 14.36 -20.17
N LEU A 355 -29.10 13.49 -20.42
CA LEU A 355 -29.36 12.34 -19.54
C LEU A 355 -28.15 11.40 -19.49
N THR A 356 -27.52 11.14 -20.64
CA THR A 356 -26.28 10.35 -20.71
C THR A 356 -25.17 10.98 -19.89
N LEU A 357 -25.02 12.31 -19.93
CA LEU A 357 -24.03 13.03 -19.13
C LEU A 357 -24.31 12.90 -17.63
N VAL A 358 -25.57 13.04 -17.20
CA VAL A 358 -25.99 12.83 -15.80
C VAL A 358 -25.66 11.42 -15.33
N TYR A 359 -25.99 10.40 -16.13
CA TYR A 359 -25.62 9.02 -15.84
C TYR A 359 -24.11 8.85 -15.67
N ASP A 360 -23.33 9.40 -16.58
CA ASP A 360 -21.86 9.32 -16.53
C ASP A 360 -21.27 10.01 -15.31
N ILE A 361 -21.78 11.20 -14.93
CA ILE A 361 -21.34 11.94 -13.76
C ILE A 361 -21.64 11.15 -12.48
N LEU A 362 -22.87 10.69 -12.31
CA LEU A 362 -23.31 10.00 -11.10
C LEU A 362 -22.73 8.58 -10.98
N ASP A 363 -22.55 7.87 -12.11
CA ASP A 363 -21.87 6.57 -12.10
C ASP A 363 -20.40 6.70 -11.75
N ASN A 364 -19.73 7.74 -12.28
CA ASN A 364 -18.35 8.03 -11.88
C ASN A 364 -18.26 8.40 -10.38
N ALA A 365 -19.21 9.15 -9.86
CA ALA A 365 -19.29 9.47 -8.43
C ALA A 365 -19.38 8.21 -7.57
N ARG A 366 -20.23 7.26 -7.94
CA ARG A 366 -20.33 5.96 -7.24
C ARG A 366 -19.01 5.20 -7.27
N ARG A 367 -18.31 5.22 -8.41
CA ARG A 367 -16.98 4.58 -8.50
C ARG A 367 -15.95 5.26 -7.58
N MET A 368 -15.96 6.59 -7.50
CA MET A 368 -15.07 7.33 -6.60
C MET A 368 -15.35 7.00 -5.13
N ILE A 369 -16.62 6.99 -4.71
CA ILE A 369 -17.02 6.62 -3.35
C ILE A 369 -16.60 5.18 -3.03
N ASN A 370 -16.86 4.23 -3.93
CA ASN A 370 -16.46 2.83 -3.75
C ASN A 370 -14.94 2.65 -3.65
N ALA A 371 -14.17 3.41 -4.43
CA ALA A 371 -12.71 3.41 -4.33
C ALA A 371 -12.25 3.94 -2.97
N GLN A 372 -12.88 5.00 -2.47
CA GLN A 372 -12.61 5.58 -1.15
C GLN A 372 -12.96 4.61 -0.01
N MET A 373 -14.14 3.97 -0.07
CA MET A 373 -14.54 2.94 0.92
C MET A 373 -13.55 1.78 0.97
N LYS A 374 -13.09 1.31 -0.21
CA LYS A 374 -12.04 0.27 -0.25
C LYS A 374 -10.75 0.74 0.40
N ARG A 375 -10.36 2.00 0.18
CA ARG A 375 -9.17 2.60 0.80
C ARG A 375 -9.30 2.66 2.32
N GLN A 376 -10.41 3.18 2.84
CA GLN A 376 -10.70 3.21 4.27
C GLN A 376 -10.69 1.80 4.89
N HIS A 377 -11.31 0.83 4.22
CA HIS A 377 -11.27 -0.56 4.66
C HIS A 377 -9.84 -1.13 4.69
N TYR A 378 -9.02 -0.86 3.66
CA TYR A 378 -7.62 -1.30 3.67
C TYR A 378 -6.81 -0.62 4.79
N GLN A 379 -7.02 0.68 5.03
CA GLN A 379 -6.39 1.41 6.14
C GLN A 379 -6.77 0.80 7.49
N TYR A 380 -8.05 0.50 7.68
CA TYR A 380 -8.54 -0.16 8.88
C TYR A 380 -7.89 -1.54 9.08
N VAL A 381 -7.88 -2.39 8.04
CA VAL A 381 -7.27 -3.73 8.10
C VAL A 381 -5.76 -3.63 8.34
N ALA A 382 -5.06 -2.70 7.69
CA ALA A 382 -3.64 -2.47 7.90
C ALA A 382 -3.35 -2.03 9.35
N LYS A 383 -4.15 -1.10 9.90
CA LYS A 383 -4.07 -0.67 11.30
C LYS A 383 -4.29 -1.85 12.27
N GLN A 384 -5.31 -2.68 12.03
CA GLN A 384 -5.61 -3.84 12.87
C GLN A 384 -4.47 -4.89 12.83
N ARG A 385 -3.92 -5.18 11.66
CA ARG A 385 -2.78 -6.10 11.51
C ARG A 385 -1.55 -5.58 12.23
N TRP A 386 -1.28 -4.29 12.10
CA TRP A 386 -0.16 -3.65 12.76
C TRP A 386 -0.31 -3.71 14.29
N ILE A 387 -1.50 -3.40 14.83
CA ILE A 387 -1.81 -3.53 16.27
C ILE A 387 -1.60 -4.98 16.71
N SER A 388 -2.15 -5.96 15.98
CA SER A 388 -2.02 -7.39 16.30
C SER A 388 -0.55 -7.84 16.30
N SER A 389 0.23 -7.40 15.32
CA SER A 389 1.66 -7.71 15.24
C SER A 389 2.43 -7.15 16.43
N ARG A 390 2.12 -5.90 16.83
CA ARG A 390 2.75 -5.26 17.99
C ARG A 390 2.39 -5.94 19.31
N LEU A 391 1.11 -6.30 19.48
CA LEU A 391 0.67 -7.07 20.64
C LEU A 391 1.37 -8.43 20.72
N SER A 392 1.54 -9.10 19.59
CA SER A 392 2.24 -10.40 19.54
C SER A 392 3.72 -10.24 19.95
N LEU A 393 4.40 -9.20 19.47
CA LEU A 393 5.79 -8.91 19.85
C LEU A 393 5.89 -8.56 21.34
N LEU A 394 5.01 -7.69 21.84
CA LEU A 394 4.95 -7.34 23.26
C LEU A 394 4.73 -8.58 24.13
N THR A 395 3.77 -9.41 23.74
CA THR A 395 3.47 -10.66 24.46
C THR A 395 4.70 -11.57 24.50
N ALA A 396 5.39 -11.73 23.35
CA ALA A 396 6.60 -12.53 23.27
C ALA A 396 7.74 -11.97 24.16
N SER A 397 7.93 -10.65 24.16
CA SER A 397 8.93 -9.98 25.00
C SER A 397 8.61 -10.13 26.48
N LEU A 398 7.34 -9.96 26.87
CA LEU A 398 6.92 -10.12 28.29
C LEU A 398 7.00 -11.57 28.76
N ILE A 399 6.68 -12.57 27.92
CA ILE A 399 6.82 -13.99 28.26
C ILE A 399 8.29 -14.36 28.50
N ASN A 400 9.22 -13.74 27.78
CA ASN A 400 10.65 -13.98 27.89
C ASN A 400 11.34 -13.15 28.96
N ALA A 401 10.65 -12.18 29.59
CA ALA A 401 11.21 -11.40 30.66
C ALA A 401 11.37 -12.25 31.93
N LEU A 402 12.58 -12.25 32.49
CA LEU A 402 12.93 -13.11 33.63
C LEU A 402 12.70 -12.44 34.99
N ASP A 403 12.54 -11.12 35.02
CA ASP A 403 12.33 -10.33 36.23
C ASP A 403 11.49 -9.07 35.97
N GLU A 404 11.09 -8.39 37.06
CA GLU A 404 10.27 -7.18 37.01
C GLU A 404 10.98 -6.03 36.27
N GLU A 405 12.28 -5.90 36.40
CA GLU A 405 13.06 -4.83 35.76
C GLU A 405 13.05 -4.97 34.24
N GLN A 406 13.17 -6.19 33.72
CA GLN A 406 13.03 -6.47 32.29
C GLN A 406 11.60 -6.21 31.79
N ILE A 407 10.59 -6.53 32.57
CA ILE A 407 9.20 -6.22 32.24
C ILE A 407 9.00 -4.70 32.12
N PHE A 408 9.46 -3.92 33.11
CA PHE A 408 9.34 -2.47 33.11
C PHE A 408 10.14 -1.84 31.97
N ASN A 409 11.36 -2.29 31.72
CA ASN A 409 12.18 -1.80 30.61
C ASN A 409 11.54 -2.07 29.24
N THR A 410 10.95 -3.25 29.05
CA THR A 410 10.22 -3.59 27.81
C THR A 410 9.03 -2.67 27.61
N LEU A 411 8.25 -2.39 28.67
CA LEU A 411 7.08 -1.52 28.59
C LEU A 411 7.47 -0.05 28.38
N GLU A 412 8.55 0.42 29.02
CA GLU A 412 8.96 1.82 28.96
C GLU A 412 9.73 2.17 27.67
N THR A 413 10.56 1.27 27.17
CA THR A 413 11.45 1.53 26.02
C THR A 413 10.76 1.24 24.69
N ASP A 414 10.05 0.12 24.59
CA ASP A 414 9.46 -0.33 23.33
C ASP A 414 8.00 0.14 23.15
N TYR A 415 7.35 0.56 24.26
CA TYR A 415 5.94 0.93 24.25
C TYR A 415 5.67 2.17 25.12
N PRO A 416 5.96 3.39 24.61
CA PRO A 416 5.65 4.64 25.30
C PRO A 416 4.18 4.71 25.73
N THR A 417 3.90 5.39 26.84
CA THR A 417 2.57 5.49 27.46
C THR A 417 1.47 5.93 26.51
N GLU A 418 1.78 6.77 25.51
CA GLU A 418 0.87 7.19 24.44
C GLU A 418 0.40 6.03 23.56
N TRP A 419 1.17 4.97 23.48
CA TRP A 419 0.89 3.75 22.74
C TRP A 419 -0.05 2.79 23.47
N LEU A 420 0.13 2.67 24.78
CA LEU A 420 -0.77 1.92 25.66
C LEU A 420 -2.16 2.56 25.67
N LEU A 421 -2.23 3.89 25.60
CA LEU A 421 -3.46 4.67 25.44
C LEU A 421 -4.11 4.45 24.06
N ALA A 422 -3.31 4.38 23.00
CA ALA A 422 -3.82 4.16 21.64
C ALA A 422 -4.33 2.72 21.37
N LEU A 423 -3.98 1.76 22.24
CA LEU A 423 -4.40 0.35 22.11
C LEU A 423 -5.69 0.02 22.87
N GLU A 424 -6.41 1.02 23.47
CA GLU A 424 -7.58 0.79 24.33
C GLU A 424 -7.28 -0.10 25.56
N ILE A 425 -6.01 -0.48 25.78
CA ILE A 425 -5.59 -1.22 26.96
C ILE A 425 -5.80 -0.37 28.21
N ALA A 426 -5.75 0.95 28.06
CA ALA A 426 -6.07 1.88 29.15
C ALA A 426 -7.52 1.74 29.64
N GLU A 427 -8.47 1.39 28.78
CA GLU A 427 -9.86 1.11 29.18
C GLU A 427 -9.95 -0.20 29.97
N LEU A 428 -9.21 -1.23 29.59
CA LEU A 428 -9.14 -2.51 30.33
C LEU A 428 -8.38 -2.38 31.65
N LEU A 429 -7.38 -1.49 31.74
CA LEU A 429 -6.63 -1.20 32.96
C LEU A 429 -7.30 -0.13 33.82
N SER A 430 -8.24 0.64 33.30
CA SER A 430 -8.98 1.68 34.04
C SER A 430 -10.20 1.16 34.80
N GLU A 431 -10.54 -0.12 34.67
CA GLU A 431 -11.50 -0.73 35.59
C GLU A 431 -10.88 -0.83 37.00
N PRO A 432 -11.43 -0.13 37.98
CA PRO A 432 -10.79 0.01 39.34
C PRO A 432 -10.51 -1.33 40.03
N ASP A 433 -11.24 -2.38 39.67
CA ASP A 433 -11.11 -3.71 40.27
C ASP A 433 -9.91 -4.51 39.81
N HIS A 434 -9.34 -4.21 38.62
CA HIS A 434 -8.14 -4.90 38.11
C HIS A 434 -6.83 -4.34 38.66
N LEU A 435 -6.75 -3.03 38.91
CA LEU A 435 -5.56 -2.40 39.51
C LEU A 435 -5.38 -2.77 40.99
N GLN A 436 -6.48 -3.02 41.75
CA GLN A 436 -6.39 -3.49 43.13
C GLN A 436 -5.92 -4.96 43.22
N ALA A 437 -6.18 -5.79 42.22
CA ALA A 437 -5.76 -7.17 42.19
C ALA A 437 -4.25 -7.33 41.93
N LEU A 438 -3.62 -6.38 41.20
CA LEU A 438 -2.18 -6.34 40.94
C LEU A 438 -1.36 -5.83 42.14
N HIS A 439 -1.93 -4.92 42.94
CA HIS A 439 -1.26 -4.38 44.14
C HIS A 439 -1.40 -5.28 45.38
N GLN A 440 -2.19 -6.34 45.37
CA GLN A 440 -2.41 -7.23 46.51
C GLN A 440 -1.74 -8.62 46.39
N ARG A 441 -0.87 -8.85 45.41
CA ARG A 441 -0.06 -10.06 45.42
C ARG A 441 1.25 -9.80 46.15
N PRO A 442 1.59 -10.63 47.19
CA PRO A 442 2.79 -10.49 47.99
C PRO A 442 4.05 -10.81 47.23
#